data_4ea99c9853441917a39780b96aa702b8
#
_entry.id   4ea99c9853441917a39780b96aa702b8
#
_cell.length_a   1.000
_cell.length_b   1.000
_cell.length_c   1.000
_cell.angle_alpha   90.00
_cell.angle_beta   90.00
_cell.angle_gamma   90.00
#
_symmetry.space_group_name_H-M   'P 1'
#
loop_
_entity.id
_entity.type
_entity.pdbx_description
1 polymer ?
#
loop_
_entity_poly.entity_id
_entity_poly.type
_entity_poly.pdbx_seq_one_letter_code
_entity_poly.pdbx_strand_id
1 'polypeptide(L)'
;MIVTTDIYKILCDKLKDFLIKDVYDSWNTIKKGVKNELIVIVVRDALEPETYWEICYPHINICVPYLTSGKTNTVRLNELERTAKQFLIGESGVFDSTQYHWEIDRXXXXIEEDLKLACSYVNVVLKFKVLNIKI
;
A
#
# COMPACT_ATOMS: atom_id res chain seq x y z
N MET A 1 -0.91 2.30 -21.69
CA MET A 1 -1.21 1.02 -21.03
C MET A 1 -0.60 1.03 -19.63
N ILE A 2 -1.34 0.52 -18.66
CA ILE A 2 -0.83 0.42 -17.29
C ILE A 2 -0.61 -1.05 -16.97
N VAL A 3 0.59 -1.38 -16.53
CA VAL A 3 0.93 -2.73 -16.08
C VAL A 3 1.22 -2.69 -14.58
N THR A 4 1.42 -3.86 -13.98
CA THR A 4 1.48 -3.93 -12.52
C THR A 4 2.64 -3.12 -11.92
N THR A 5 3.78 -3.05 -12.60
CA THR A 5 4.88 -2.24 -12.08
C THR A 5 4.55 -0.75 -12.11
N ASP A 6 3.70 -0.33 -13.05
CA ASP A 6 3.27 1.05 -13.09
C ASP A 6 2.40 1.40 -11.89
N ILE A 7 1.63 0.44 -11.41
CA ILE A 7 0.79 0.68 -10.24
C ILE A 7 1.66 1.02 -9.04
N TYR A 8 2.77 0.31 -8.87
CA TYR A 8 3.70 0.66 -7.81
C TYR A 8 4.18 2.10 -7.94
N LYS A 9 4.53 2.52 -9.17
CA LYS A 9 5.00 3.89 -9.40
C LYS A 9 3.93 4.92 -9.09
N ILE A 10 2.69 4.63 -9.49
CA ILE A 10 1.57 5.54 -9.21
C ILE A 10 1.39 5.70 -7.71
N LEU A 11 1.43 4.60 -6.98
CA LEU A 11 1.22 4.65 -5.54
C LEU A 11 2.41 5.28 -4.83
N CYS A 12 3.64 5.04 -5.29
CA CYS A 12 4.80 5.71 -4.73
C CYS A 12 4.70 7.22 -4.91
N ASP A 13 4.23 7.64 -6.07
CA ASP A 13 4.09 9.06 -6.33
C ASP A 13 3.06 9.69 -5.39
N LYS A 14 1.96 8.99 -5.17
CA LYS A 14 0.96 9.46 -4.22
C LYS A 14 1.54 9.58 -2.82
N LEU A 15 2.33 8.57 -2.41
CA LEU A 15 2.86 8.52 -1.06
C LEU A 15 3.99 9.50 -0.80
N LYS A 16 4.46 10.21 -1.83
CA LYS A 16 5.45 11.28 -1.61
C LYS A 16 4.94 12.33 -0.65
N ASP A 17 3.64 12.53 -0.59
CA ASP A 17 3.05 13.54 0.27
C ASP A 17 2.57 12.98 1.61
N PHE A 18 2.80 11.70 1.84
CA PHE A 18 2.45 11.09 3.11
C PHE A 18 3.55 11.36 4.13
N LEU A 19 3.24 11.16 5.39
CA LEU A 19 4.21 11.49 6.44
C LEU A 19 5.36 10.49 6.54
N ILE A 20 5.18 9.27 6.08
CA ILE A 20 6.27 8.28 6.05
C ILE A 20 6.86 8.26 4.65
N LYS A 21 8.15 8.56 4.54
CA LYS A 21 8.81 8.70 3.25
C LYS A 21 9.57 7.47 2.81
N ASP A 22 9.80 6.53 3.71
CA ASP A 22 10.61 5.35 3.45
C ASP A 22 9.71 4.26 2.85
N VAL A 23 9.73 4.11 1.54
CA VAL A 23 8.80 3.24 0.83
C VAL A 23 9.57 2.18 0.05
N TYR A 24 9.16 0.93 0.20
CA TYR A 24 9.80 -0.23 -0.43
C TYR A 24 8.79 -0.97 -1.30
N ASP A 25 9.30 -1.64 -2.33
CA ASP A 25 8.45 -2.41 -3.23
C ASP A 25 8.44 -3.91 -2.91
N SER A 26 9.13 -4.31 -1.87
CA SER A 26 9.22 -5.72 -1.51
C SER A 26 9.69 -5.86 -0.08
N TRP A 27 9.14 -6.85 0.63
CA TRP A 27 9.63 -7.20 1.95
C TRP A 27 11.09 -7.65 1.90
N ASN A 28 11.50 -8.22 0.78
CA ASN A 28 12.85 -8.80 0.67
C ASN A 28 13.94 -7.74 0.66
N THR A 29 13.60 -6.50 0.39
CA THR A 29 14.61 -5.45 0.38
C THR A 29 14.94 -4.96 1.78
N ILE A 30 14.17 -5.37 2.78
CA ILE A 30 14.42 -4.99 4.17
C ILE A 30 15.23 -6.13 4.80
N LYS A 31 16.50 -5.86 5.06
CA LYS A 31 17.42 -6.95 5.41
C LYS A 31 17.44 -7.28 6.89
N LYS A 32 17.21 -6.31 7.73
CA LYS A 32 17.27 -6.53 9.17
C LYS A 32 16.06 -5.90 9.83
N GLY A 33 15.98 -6.04 11.12
CA GLY A 33 14.85 -5.54 11.86
C GLY A 33 14.50 -4.10 11.53
N VAL A 34 13.23 -3.81 11.57
CA VAL A 34 12.72 -2.48 11.27
C VAL A 34 13.03 -1.56 12.43
N LYS A 35 13.75 -0.47 12.15
CA LYS A 35 14.12 0.50 13.18
C LYS A 35 13.38 1.82 13.07
N ASN A 36 12.84 2.10 11.90
CA ASN A 36 12.07 3.30 11.65
C ASN A 36 10.80 2.91 10.93
N GLU A 37 9.80 3.78 11.00
CA GLU A 37 8.55 3.53 10.28
C GLU A 37 8.84 3.50 8.79
N LEU A 38 8.16 2.58 8.10
CA LEU A 38 8.32 2.47 6.66
C LEU A 38 7.06 1.88 6.05
N ILE A 39 6.98 1.92 4.73
CA ILE A 39 5.85 1.39 3.98
C ILE A 39 6.36 0.38 2.97
N VAL A 40 5.68 -0.76 2.90
CA VAL A 40 5.96 -1.75 1.86
C VAL A 40 4.71 -1.86 0.98
N ILE A 41 4.88 -1.57 -0.31
CA ILE A 41 3.80 -1.71 -1.29
C ILE A 41 3.98 -3.05 -1.98
N VAL A 42 2.93 -3.86 -1.95
CA VAL A 42 2.97 -5.16 -2.60
C VAL A 42 1.88 -5.19 -3.67
N VAL A 43 2.30 -5.30 -4.93
CA VAL A 43 1.39 -5.47 -6.05
C VAL A 43 1.57 -6.90 -6.53
N ARG A 44 0.86 -7.80 -5.88
CA ARG A 44 1.12 -9.22 -6.01
C ARG A 44 0.40 -9.85 -7.19
N ASP A 45 -0.83 -9.46 -7.41
CA ASP A 45 -1.68 -10.10 -8.39
C ASP A 45 -1.65 -9.35 -9.71
N ALA A 46 -1.78 -10.10 -10.79
CA ALA A 46 -1.91 -9.48 -12.11
C ALA A 46 -3.25 -8.74 -12.20
N LEU A 47 -3.30 -7.80 -13.11
CA LEU A 47 -4.56 -7.11 -13.42
C LEU A 47 -5.53 -8.12 -14.03
N GLU A 48 -6.71 -8.22 -13.44
CA GLU A 48 -7.75 -9.16 -13.87
C GLU A 48 -8.79 -8.40 -14.68
N PRO A 49 -9.06 -8.84 -15.89
CA PRO A 49 -10.03 -8.10 -16.72
C PRO A 49 -11.45 -8.25 -16.21
N GLU A 50 -12.19 -7.16 -16.29
CA GLU A 50 -13.64 -7.13 -16.17
C GLU A 50 -14.18 -6.45 -17.41
N THR A 51 -15.48 -6.15 -17.41
CA THR A 51 -16.12 -5.66 -18.63
C THR A 51 -15.39 -4.45 -19.22
N TYR A 52 -15.15 -3.43 -18.40
CA TYR A 52 -14.48 -2.21 -18.88
C TYR A 52 -13.19 -1.91 -18.14
N TRP A 53 -12.91 -2.63 -17.07
CA TRP A 53 -11.79 -2.36 -16.19
C TRP A 53 -10.93 -3.59 -16.01
N GLU A 54 -9.66 -3.37 -15.77
CA GLU A 54 -8.79 -4.40 -15.21
C GLU A 54 -8.56 -4.04 -13.75
N ILE A 55 -8.62 -5.03 -12.88
CA ILE A 55 -8.64 -4.78 -11.44
C ILE A 55 -7.54 -5.57 -10.76
N CYS A 56 -6.85 -4.94 -9.82
CA CYS A 56 -5.97 -5.66 -8.90
C CYS A 56 -6.11 -5.04 -7.52
N TYR A 57 -5.44 -5.66 -6.54
CA TYR A 57 -5.59 -5.28 -5.14
C TYR A 57 -4.21 -5.06 -4.52
N PRO A 58 -3.61 -3.88 -4.74
CA PRO A 58 -2.33 -3.61 -4.09
C PRO A 58 -2.49 -3.49 -2.58
N HIS A 59 -1.47 -3.96 -1.88
CA HIS A 59 -1.41 -3.88 -0.42
C HIS A 59 -0.41 -2.81 -0.02
N ILE A 60 -0.83 -1.92 0.85
CA ILE A 60 0.04 -0.91 1.40
C ILE A 60 0.21 -1.24 2.88
N ASN A 61 1.40 -1.69 3.23
CA ASN A 61 1.72 -2.16 4.57
C ASN A 61 2.53 -1.10 5.28
N ILE A 62 1.97 -0.54 6.34
CA ILE A 62 2.61 0.52 7.09
C ILE A 62 3.21 -0.10 8.34
N CYS A 63 4.55 -0.11 8.40
CA CYS A 63 5.29 -0.86 9.41
C CYS A 63 5.78 0.08 10.50
N VAL A 64 5.59 -0.35 11.74
CA VAL A 64 6.02 0.39 12.91
C VAL A 64 6.87 -0.54 13.77
N PRO A 65 8.10 -0.14 14.13
CA PRO A 65 8.93 -0.99 14.98
C PRO A 65 8.28 -1.21 16.34
N TYR A 66 8.64 -2.31 16.96
CA TYR A 66 8.18 -2.58 18.33
C TYR A 66 8.67 -1.49 19.27
N LEU A 67 7.95 -1.29 20.35
CA LEU A 67 8.43 -0.49 21.47
C LEU A 67 9.68 -1.13 22.07
N THR A 68 10.43 -0.36 22.85
CA THR A 68 11.62 -0.90 23.49
C THR A 68 11.29 -2.07 24.40
N SER A 69 10.04 -2.14 24.89
CA SER A 69 9.59 -3.27 25.69
C SER A 69 9.38 -4.54 24.88
N GLY A 70 9.46 -4.45 23.54
CA GLY A 70 9.19 -5.57 22.67
C GLY A 70 7.73 -5.72 22.29
N LYS A 71 6.88 -4.82 22.75
CA LYS A 71 5.46 -4.89 22.47
C LYS A 71 5.10 -4.07 21.23
N THR A 72 3.97 -4.42 20.64
CA THR A 72 3.43 -3.67 19.51
C THR A 72 3.08 -2.25 19.92
N ASN A 73 3.46 -1.30 19.09
CA ASN A 73 3.13 0.11 19.30
C ASN A 73 1.73 0.39 18.78
N THR A 74 0.75 -0.03 19.55
CA THR A 74 -0.65 0.02 19.11
C THR A 74 -1.14 1.45 18.90
N VAL A 75 -0.69 2.37 19.76
CA VAL A 75 -1.12 3.76 19.66
C VAL A 75 -0.67 4.35 18.31
N ARG A 76 0.59 4.10 17.97
CA ARG A 76 1.10 4.65 16.71
C ARG A 76 0.46 4.00 15.51
N LEU A 77 0.25 2.67 15.57
CA LEU A 77 -0.42 1.99 14.47
C LEU A 77 -1.82 2.53 14.26
N ASN A 78 -2.54 2.80 15.34
CA ASN A 78 -3.88 3.35 15.23
C ASN A 78 -3.85 4.72 14.55
N GLU A 79 -2.93 5.58 14.95
CA GLU A 79 -2.78 6.89 14.33
C GLU A 79 -2.51 6.77 12.83
N LEU A 80 -1.58 5.89 12.49
CA LEU A 80 -1.18 5.75 11.10
C LEU A 80 -2.27 5.14 10.26
N GLU A 81 -3.04 4.21 10.83
CA GLU A 81 -4.15 3.62 10.09
C GLU A 81 -5.19 4.67 9.75
N ARG A 82 -5.55 5.51 10.74
CA ARG A 82 -6.52 6.57 10.48
C ARG A 82 -6.02 7.55 9.44
N THR A 83 -4.77 7.98 9.59
CA THR A 83 -4.19 8.95 8.67
C THR A 83 -4.09 8.37 7.26
N ALA A 84 -3.67 7.12 7.15
CA ALA A 84 -3.52 6.50 5.84
C ALA A 84 -4.85 6.33 5.14
N LYS A 85 -5.89 5.95 5.88
CA LYS A 85 -7.20 5.77 5.26
C LYS A 85 -7.76 7.09 4.75
N GLN A 86 -7.50 8.17 5.45
CA GLN A 86 -7.91 9.49 4.96
C GLN A 86 -7.08 9.91 3.76
N PHE A 87 -5.78 9.66 3.82
CA PHE A 87 -4.86 10.07 2.74
C PHE A 87 -5.12 9.29 1.45
N LEU A 88 -5.46 8.02 1.58
CA LEU A 88 -5.62 7.12 0.43
C LEU A 88 -7.07 6.99 -0.01
N ILE A 89 -7.92 7.88 0.45
CA ILE A 89 -9.32 7.87 0.03
C ILE A 89 -9.39 7.96 -1.49
N GLY A 90 -10.41 7.37 -2.08
CA GLY A 90 -10.49 7.13 -3.52
C GLY A 90 -9.99 8.25 -4.39
N GLU A 91 -9.27 7.89 -5.43
CA GLU A 91 -8.65 8.86 -6.31
C GLU A 91 -8.63 8.34 -7.74
N SER A 92 -8.75 9.26 -8.69
CA SER A 92 -8.68 8.94 -10.11
C SER A 92 -7.52 9.71 -10.72
N GLY A 93 -6.96 9.17 -11.79
CA GLY A 93 -5.89 9.84 -12.50
C GLY A 93 -5.65 9.24 -13.86
N VAL A 94 -4.57 9.69 -14.48
CA VAL A 94 -4.17 9.22 -15.80
C VAL A 94 -2.67 8.92 -15.75
N PHE A 95 -2.31 7.77 -16.28
CA PHE A 95 -0.91 7.37 -16.39
C PHE A 95 -0.72 6.75 -17.77
N ASP A 96 0.27 7.25 -18.50
CA ASP A 96 0.54 6.75 -19.85
C ASP A 96 -0.73 6.76 -20.70
N SER A 97 -1.46 7.86 -20.64
CA SER A 97 -2.71 8.08 -21.39
C SER A 97 -3.83 7.10 -21.03
N THR A 98 -3.70 6.40 -19.92
CA THR A 98 -4.70 5.44 -19.48
C THR A 98 -5.27 5.91 -18.15
N GLN A 99 -6.60 5.89 -18.05
CA GLN A 99 -7.27 6.29 -16.82
C GLN A 99 -7.25 5.20 -15.78
N TYR A 100 -7.11 5.59 -14.54
CA TYR A 100 -7.19 4.67 -13.42
C TYR A 100 -8.01 5.29 -12.29
N HIS A 101 -8.43 4.42 -11.39
CA HIS A 101 -9.15 4.84 -10.19
C HIS A 101 -8.88 3.82 -9.10
N TRP A 102 -8.70 4.28 -7.88
CA TRP A 102 -8.66 3.35 -6.76
C TRP A 102 -9.58 3.81 -5.66
N GLU A 103 -9.96 2.84 -4.84
CA GLU A 103 -10.68 3.08 -3.59
C GLU A 103 -10.14 2.08 -2.58
N ILE A 104 -10.35 2.39 -1.31
CA ILE A 104 -9.91 1.47 -0.26
C ILE A 104 -10.83 0.27 -0.28
N ASP A 105 -10.25 -0.90 -0.40
CA ASP A 105 -10.99 -2.14 -0.23
C ASP A 105 -11.15 -2.38 1.27
N ARG A 106 -12.12 -3.18 1.63
CA ARG A 106 -12.32 -3.45 3.04
C ARG A 106 -11.19 -4.28 3.56
N UNK A 107 -10.47 -3.72 4.15
CA UNK A 107 -9.43 -4.53 4.60
C UNK A 107 -9.44 -4.45 6.02
N UNK A 108 -9.59 -5.15 6.40
CA UNK A 108 -9.51 -5.14 7.69
C UNK A 108 -8.17 -4.90 8.00
N UNK A 109 -8.03 -4.24 8.34
CA UNK A 109 -6.85 -3.98 8.70
C UNK A 109 -6.54 -4.76 9.80
N UNK A 110 -6.12 -5.37 9.51
CA UNK A 110 -5.61 -6.16 10.47
C UNK A 110 -4.30 -5.63 10.73
N ILE A 111 -4.05 -5.72 11.90
CA ILE A 111 -2.70 -5.46 12.38
C ILE A 111 -1.98 -6.78 12.46
N GLU A 112 -0.88 -6.87 11.76
CA GLU A 112 -0.10 -8.10 11.69
C GLU A 112 1.30 -7.86 12.21
N GLU A 113 2.00 -8.95 12.50
CA GLU A 113 3.36 -8.88 13.01
C GLU A 113 4.31 -9.59 12.08
N ASP A 114 5.51 -9.06 11.99
CA ASP A 114 6.61 -9.75 11.33
C ASP A 114 7.74 -9.87 12.34
N LEU A 115 7.88 -11.05 12.92
CA LEU A 115 8.84 -11.26 13.99
C LEU A 115 10.27 -11.15 13.52
N LYS A 116 10.54 -11.53 12.28
CA LYS A 116 11.89 -11.41 11.73
C LYS A 116 12.31 -9.96 11.58
N LEU A 117 11.38 -9.13 11.20
CA LEU A 117 11.65 -7.70 11.01
C LEU A 117 11.42 -6.90 12.29
N ALA A 118 10.94 -7.54 13.35
CA ALA A 118 10.68 -6.90 14.64
C ALA A 118 9.77 -5.69 14.50
N CYS A 119 8.65 -5.89 13.81
CA CYS A 119 7.69 -4.81 13.61
C CYS A 119 6.28 -5.36 13.52
N SER A 120 5.33 -4.45 13.72
CA SER A 120 3.94 -4.71 13.40
C SER A 120 3.56 -3.81 12.25
N TYR A 121 2.53 -4.21 11.50
CA TYR A 121 2.12 -3.38 10.37
C TYR A 121 0.62 -3.40 10.19
N VAL A 122 0.14 -2.29 9.65
CA VAL A 122 -1.24 -2.15 9.22
C VAL A 122 -1.29 -2.41 7.73
N ASN A 123 -2.18 -3.27 7.31
CA ASN A 123 -2.33 -3.64 5.91
C ASN A 123 -3.54 -2.90 5.34
N VAL A 124 -3.30 -1.93 4.46
CA VAL A 124 -4.36 -1.23 3.77
C VAL A 124 -4.42 -1.78 2.34
N VAL A 125 -5.56 -2.32 1.96
CA VAL A 125 -5.74 -2.92 0.64
C VAL A 125 -6.56 -1.96 -0.21
N LEU A 126 -6.07 -1.69 -1.41
CA LEU A 126 -6.79 -0.86 -2.36
C LEU A 126 -7.41 -1.74 -3.43
N LYS A 127 -8.53 -1.28 -3.97
CA LYS A 127 -9.10 -1.85 -5.19
C LYS A 127 -8.71 -0.89 -6.31
N PHE A 128 -7.77 -1.31 -7.13
CA PHE A 128 -7.18 -0.47 -8.17
C PHE A 128 -7.72 -0.89 -9.52
N LYS A 129 -8.34 0.04 -10.21
CA LYS A 129 -8.99 -0.22 -11.50
C LYS A 129 -8.29 0.55 -12.60
N VAL A 130 -8.05 -0.11 -13.71
CA VAL A 130 -7.47 0.49 -14.90
C VAL A 130 -8.49 0.40 -16.01
N LEU A 131 -8.77 1.51 -16.66
CA LEU A 131 -9.75 1.53 -17.73
C LEU A 131 -9.21 0.76 -18.93
N ASN A 132 -9.95 -0.22 -19.38
CA ASN A 132 -9.50 -1.13 -20.42
C ASN A 132 -10.50 -1.16 -21.57
N ILE A 133 -10.80 0.02 -22.09
CA ILE A 133 -11.66 0.14 -23.26
C ILE A 133 -10.78 0.13 -24.49
N LYS A 134 -11.07 -0.76 -25.40
CA LYS A 134 -10.39 -0.83 -26.69
C LYS A 134 -11.32 -0.35 -27.78
N ILE A 135 -10.79 0.51 -28.60
CA ILE A 135 -11.54 1.08 -29.70
C ILE A 135 -11.13 0.43 -31.01
#